data_548905767c27f1bb2992036e3eec01f7
#
_entry.id   548905767c27f1bb2992036e3eec01f7
#
_cell.length_a   1.000
_cell.length_b   1.000
_cell.length_c   1.000
_cell.angle_alpha   90.00
_cell.angle_beta   90.00
_cell.angle_gamma   90.00
#
_symmetry.space_group_name_H-M   'P 1'
#
loop_
_entity.id
_entity.type
_entity.pdbx_description
1 polymer ?
#
loop_
_entity_poly.entity_id
_entity_poly.type
_entity_poly.pdbx_seq_one_letter_code
_entity_poly.pdbx_strand_id
1 'polypeptide(L)'
;MLFRSQLTNLNNYVNLYPGDAPVRRLDGVTLRPTGGNSGFLGLPGDATPPSRFVRAAFYRATAPQRATGFETVQQCFHLLNNFDIPIGIEHPEGECPDIPSATQWTSAIDLTNRRVYYKTAYNNTIRCIDLAGIDFGKTAYQSHPLDPKREQPVERIAVPE
;
A
#
# COMPACT_ATOMS: atom_id res chain seq x y z
N MET A 1 12.06 13.49 -15.78
CA MET A 1 13.28 12.67 -15.87
C MET A 1 13.24 11.43 -14.96
N LEU A 2 12.90 11.54 -13.68
CA LEU A 2 12.79 10.42 -12.72
C LEU A 2 11.86 9.27 -13.17
N PHE A 3 10.73 9.59 -13.77
CA PHE A 3 9.76 8.57 -14.19
C PHE A 3 10.30 7.65 -15.31
N ARG A 4 11.07 8.20 -16.25
CA ARG A 4 11.71 7.41 -17.32
C ARG A 4 12.72 6.40 -16.77
N SER A 5 13.55 6.81 -15.83
CA SER A 5 14.54 5.92 -15.21
C SER A 5 13.85 4.77 -14.43
N GLN A 6 12.74 5.04 -13.78
CA GLN A 6 11.97 4.00 -13.09
C GLN A 6 11.34 2.99 -14.07
N LEU A 7 10.81 3.45 -15.22
CA LEU A 7 10.33 2.56 -16.28
C LEU A 7 11.48 1.73 -16.88
N THR A 8 12.65 2.35 -17.07
CA THR A 8 13.83 1.61 -17.54
C THR A 8 14.25 0.54 -16.52
N ASN A 9 14.19 0.85 -15.22
CA ASN A 9 14.50 -0.10 -14.16
C ASN A 9 13.56 -1.32 -14.15
N LEU A 10 12.30 -1.19 -14.58
CA LEU A 10 11.38 -2.32 -14.69
C LEU A 10 11.89 -3.42 -15.64
N ASN A 11 12.73 -3.09 -16.63
CA ASN A 11 13.30 -4.08 -17.54
C ASN A 11 14.16 -5.13 -16.83
N ASN A 12 14.75 -4.78 -15.66
CA ASN A 12 15.50 -5.72 -14.84
C ASN A 12 14.62 -6.81 -14.23
N TYR A 13 13.31 -6.63 -14.23
CA TYR A 13 12.31 -7.49 -13.62
C TYR A 13 11.39 -8.17 -14.65
N VAL A 14 11.84 -8.26 -15.90
CA VAL A 14 11.08 -8.87 -17.03
C VAL A 14 10.73 -10.34 -16.78
N ASN A 15 11.45 -11.01 -15.89
CA ASN A 15 11.20 -12.38 -15.47
C ASN A 15 10.07 -12.55 -14.46
N LEU A 16 9.58 -11.45 -13.84
CA LEU A 16 8.51 -11.50 -12.87
C LEU A 16 7.14 -11.56 -13.55
N TYR A 17 6.27 -12.44 -13.05
CA TYR A 17 4.89 -12.60 -13.53
C TYR A 17 3.99 -13.15 -12.40
N PRO A 18 2.67 -12.93 -12.48
CA PRO A 18 1.74 -13.42 -11.47
C PRO A 18 1.61 -14.96 -11.53
N GLY A 19 1.41 -15.57 -10.35
CA GLY A 19 1.26 -17.01 -10.21
C GLY A 19 2.57 -17.76 -10.03
N ASP A 20 2.56 -19.05 -10.33
CA ASP A 20 3.67 -19.95 -10.03
C ASP A 20 4.60 -20.17 -11.20
N ALA A 21 5.89 -20.24 -10.91
CA ALA A 21 6.90 -20.63 -11.88
C ALA A 21 6.67 -22.08 -12.36
N PRO A 22 6.86 -22.37 -13.66
CA PRO A 22 6.73 -23.72 -14.18
C PRO A 22 7.81 -24.64 -13.60
N VAL A 23 7.48 -25.92 -13.49
CA VAL A 23 8.46 -26.97 -13.20
C VAL A 23 9.52 -26.99 -14.29
N ARG A 24 10.78 -27.00 -13.90
CA ARG A 24 11.94 -27.04 -14.82
C ARG A 24 12.86 -28.20 -14.48
N ARG A 25 13.64 -28.63 -15.48
CA ARG A 25 14.74 -29.58 -15.29
C ARG A 25 16.06 -28.89 -15.54
N LEU A 26 17.00 -29.10 -14.61
CA LEU A 26 18.37 -28.62 -14.70
C LEU A 26 19.30 -29.79 -14.37
N ASP A 27 20.09 -30.24 -15.33
CA ASP A 27 21.08 -31.29 -15.18
C ASP A 27 20.58 -32.52 -14.39
N GLY A 28 19.43 -33.07 -14.83
CA GLY A 28 18.79 -34.23 -14.17
C GLY A 28 17.98 -33.91 -12.89
N VAL A 29 18.13 -32.72 -12.31
CA VAL A 29 17.37 -32.27 -11.14
C VAL A 29 16.06 -31.64 -11.57
N THR A 30 14.95 -32.05 -10.95
CA THR A 30 13.65 -31.39 -11.15
C THR A 30 13.46 -30.26 -10.16
N LEU A 31 13.38 -29.03 -10.68
CA LEU A 31 13.11 -27.82 -9.90
C LEU A 31 11.60 -27.59 -9.87
N ARG A 32 11.06 -27.45 -8.67
CA ARG A 32 9.63 -27.19 -8.44
C ARG A 32 9.47 -25.94 -7.60
N PRO A 33 8.44 -25.09 -7.85
CA PRO A 33 8.16 -23.97 -6.97
C PRO A 33 7.85 -24.46 -5.55
N THR A 34 8.31 -23.71 -4.55
CA THR A 34 8.05 -23.95 -3.13
C THR A 34 7.05 -22.89 -2.66
N GLY A 35 5.78 -23.26 -2.58
CA GLY A 35 4.70 -22.32 -2.23
C GLY A 35 4.16 -21.52 -3.43
N GLY A 36 3.08 -20.78 -3.20
CA GLY A 36 2.43 -19.95 -4.22
C GLY A 36 3.21 -18.69 -4.57
N ASN A 37 2.89 -18.10 -5.73
CA ASN A 37 3.47 -16.84 -6.24
C ASN A 37 4.99 -16.87 -6.50
N SER A 38 5.54 -18.02 -6.81
CA SER A 38 6.96 -18.17 -7.14
C SER A 38 7.40 -17.40 -8.41
N GLY A 39 6.43 -16.98 -9.25
CA GLY A 39 6.68 -16.06 -10.35
C GLY A 39 7.11 -14.66 -9.92
N PHE A 40 6.88 -14.28 -8.66
CA PHE A 40 7.37 -13.03 -8.07
C PHE A 40 8.67 -13.20 -7.27
N LEU A 41 9.34 -14.33 -7.37
CA LEU A 41 10.65 -14.51 -6.73
C LEU A 41 11.67 -13.50 -7.31
N GLY A 42 12.24 -12.67 -6.42
CA GLY A 42 13.13 -11.57 -6.80
C GLY A 42 12.43 -10.20 -6.86
N LEU A 43 11.12 -10.11 -6.57
CA LEU A 43 10.46 -8.82 -6.37
C LEU A 43 11.15 -8.09 -5.18
N PRO A 44 11.66 -6.84 -5.37
CA PRO A 44 12.45 -6.18 -4.35
C PRO A 44 11.58 -5.80 -3.13
N GLY A 45 12.05 -6.11 -1.92
CA GLY A 45 11.30 -5.93 -0.67
C GLY A 45 11.69 -4.69 0.15
N ASP A 46 12.80 -4.03 -0.18
CA ASP A 46 13.30 -2.89 0.59
C ASP A 46 12.44 -1.62 0.44
N ALA A 47 12.65 -0.63 1.32
CA ALA A 47 11.88 0.60 1.38
C ALA A 47 12.40 1.70 0.42
N THR A 48 13.41 1.46 -0.41
CA THR A 48 13.92 2.47 -1.33
C THR A 48 12.92 2.84 -2.41
N PRO A 49 12.94 4.08 -2.93
CA PRO A 49 12.02 4.51 -3.97
C PRO A 49 11.99 3.62 -5.23
N PRO A 50 13.12 3.14 -5.78
CA PRO A 50 13.10 2.23 -6.93
C PRO A 50 12.39 0.91 -6.64
N SER A 51 12.65 0.30 -5.49
CA SER A 51 12.02 -0.96 -5.08
C SER A 51 10.52 -0.81 -4.86
N ARG A 52 10.10 0.28 -4.22
CA ARG A 52 8.67 0.61 -4.07
C ARG A 52 7.99 0.80 -5.41
N PHE A 53 8.64 1.48 -6.37
CA PHE A 53 8.09 1.66 -7.71
C PHE A 53 7.86 0.32 -8.42
N VAL A 54 8.83 -0.59 -8.37
CA VAL A 54 8.71 -1.93 -8.96
C VAL A 54 7.53 -2.68 -8.36
N ARG A 55 7.44 -2.75 -7.02
CA ARG A 55 6.29 -3.40 -6.34
C ARG A 55 4.96 -2.79 -6.75
N ALA A 56 4.88 -1.45 -6.76
CA ALA A 56 3.65 -0.74 -7.12
C ALA A 56 3.21 -1.06 -8.56
N ALA A 57 4.16 -1.13 -9.51
CA ALA A 57 3.88 -1.45 -10.90
C ALA A 57 3.28 -2.86 -11.03
N PHE A 58 3.90 -3.87 -10.40
CA PHE A 58 3.42 -5.25 -10.45
C PHE A 58 2.08 -5.43 -9.72
N TYR A 59 1.95 -4.92 -8.49
CA TYR A 59 0.70 -5.05 -7.72
C TYR A 59 -0.48 -4.36 -8.41
N ARG A 60 -0.24 -3.17 -8.98
CA ARG A 60 -1.28 -2.47 -9.76
C ARG A 60 -1.67 -3.27 -11.02
N ALA A 61 -0.69 -3.82 -11.74
CA ALA A 61 -0.94 -4.55 -12.98
C ALA A 61 -1.71 -5.86 -12.75
N THR A 62 -1.56 -6.48 -11.57
CA THR A 62 -2.22 -7.74 -11.21
C THR A 62 -3.49 -7.55 -10.38
N ALA A 63 -3.80 -6.32 -9.95
CA ALA A 63 -4.98 -6.03 -9.17
C ALA A 63 -6.27 -6.32 -9.97
N PRO A 64 -7.20 -7.12 -9.42
CA PRO A 64 -8.46 -7.40 -10.10
C PRO A 64 -9.36 -6.16 -10.14
N GLN A 65 -10.18 -6.07 -11.17
CA GLN A 65 -11.28 -5.11 -11.22
C GLN A 65 -12.29 -5.44 -10.12
N ARG A 66 -12.82 -4.41 -9.48
CA ARG A 66 -13.83 -4.53 -8.42
C ARG A 66 -15.18 -4.01 -8.89
N ALA A 67 -16.27 -4.55 -8.34
CA ALA A 67 -17.61 -4.20 -8.76
C ALA A 67 -18.03 -2.81 -8.28
N THR A 68 -17.56 -2.37 -7.12
CA THR A 68 -17.94 -1.10 -6.50
C THR A 68 -16.75 -0.18 -6.24
N GLY A 69 -17.03 1.13 -6.13
CA GLY A 69 -16.00 2.12 -5.79
C GLY A 69 -15.38 1.84 -4.42
N PHE A 70 -16.16 1.43 -3.41
CA PHE A 70 -15.63 1.15 -2.08
C PHE A 70 -14.77 -0.12 -2.06
N GLU A 71 -15.14 -1.19 -2.76
CA GLU A 71 -14.28 -2.37 -2.92
C GLU A 71 -12.96 -2.02 -3.61
N THR A 72 -12.99 -1.10 -4.59
CA THR A 72 -11.78 -0.56 -5.23
C THR A 72 -10.92 0.19 -4.21
N VAL A 73 -11.52 1.02 -3.36
CA VAL A 73 -10.82 1.72 -2.27
C VAL A 73 -10.18 0.72 -1.30
N GLN A 74 -10.90 -0.32 -0.88
CA GLN A 74 -10.33 -1.38 -0.03
C GLN A 74 -9.14 -2.07 -0.72
N GLN A 75 -9.26 -2.41 -2.00
CA GLN A 75 -8.15 -2.96 -2.79
C GLN A 75 -6.95 -2.00 -2.83
N CYS A 76 -7.18 -0.69 -3.01
CA CYS A 76 -6.11 0.30 -2.95
C CYS A 76 -5.38 0.26 -1.61
N PHE A 77 -6.09 0.20 -0.48
CA PHE A 77 -5.45 0.09 0.83
C PHE A 77 -4.68 -1.21 1.01
N HIS A 78 -5.18 -2.35 0.50
CA HIS A 78 -4.42 -3.61 0.50
C HIS A 78 -3.11 -3.49 -0.26
N LEU A 79 -3.10 -2.81 -1.41
CA LEU A 79 -1.87 -2.56 -2.17
C LEU A 79 -0.94 -1.62 -1.40
N LEU A 80 -1.47 -0.51 -0.88
CA LEU A 80 -0.71 0.54 -0.19
C LEU A 80 -0.09 0.06 1.13
N ASN A 81 -0.71 -0.90 1.82
CA ASN A 81 -0.15 -1.52 3.03
C ASN A 81 1.23 -2.15 2.81
N ASN A 82 1.55 -2.54 1.57
CA ASN A 82 2.88 -3.06 1.22
C ASN A 82 3.96 -1.97 1.14
N PHE A 83 3.59 -0.71 1.35
CA PHE A 83 4.48 0.46 1.31
C PHE A 83 4.54 1.19 2.64
N ASP A 84 3.87 0.66 3.66
CA ASP A 84 3.94 1.20 5.01
C ASP A 84 5.37 1.04 5.54
N ILE A 85 5.96 2.17 5.93
CA ILE A 85 7.30 2.23 6.52
C ILE A 85 7.12 2.26 8.04
N PRO A 86 7.55 1.21 8.76
CA PRO A 86 7.48 1.16 10.22
C PRO A 86 8.35 2.24 10.86
N ILE A 87 7.92 2.74 12.03
CA ILE A 87 8.74 3.62 12.86
C ILE A 87 10.04 2.89 13.23
N GLY A 88 11.16 3.56 13.03
CA GLY A 88 12.48 3.09 13.42
C GLY A 88 13.38 2.63 12.28
N ILE A 89 12.84 2.16 11.14
CA ILE A 89 13.71 1.62 10.06
C ILE A 89 14.49 2.69 9.29
N GLU A 90 14.08 3.96 9.39
CA GLU A 90 14.73 5.09 8.72
C GLU A 90 15.53 5.98 9.69
N HIS A 91 15.74 5.52 10.93
CA HIS A 91 16.52 6.22 11.93
C HIS A 91 17.73 5.38 12.35
N PRO A 92 18.86 6.02 12.74
CA PRO A 92 19.95 5.33 13.43
C PRO A 92 19.45 4.63 14.69
N GLU A 93 20.16 3.59 15.10
CA GLU A 93 19.83 2.82 16.30
C GLU A 93 19.78 3.73 17.54
N GLY A 94 18.70 3.62 18.31
CA GLY A 94 18.47 4.41 19.51
C GLY A 94 17.89 5.82 19.28
N GLU A 95 17.69 6.25 18.02
CA GLU A 95 17.09 7.53 17.69
C GLU A 95 15.62 7.34 17.27
N CYS A 96 14.71 8.09 17.91
CA CYS A 96 13.32 8.17 17.51
C CYS A 96 12.78 9.57 17.80
N PRO A 97 12.69 10.46 16.80
CA PRO A 97 12.15 11.80 16.97
C PRO A 97 10.63 11.76 17.23
N ASP A 98 10.06 12.85 17.75
CA ASP A 98 8.62 13.00 18.01
C ASP A 98 7.74 12.75 16.77
N ILE A 99 8.25 13.16 15.60
CA ILE A 99 7.66 12.84 14.30
C ILE A 99 8.65 11.96 13.55
N PRO A 100 8.53 10.63 13.68
CA PRO A 100 9.46 9.71 13.04
C PRO A 100 9.29 9.71 11.52
N SER A 101 10.38 9.46 10.80
CA SER A 101 10.33 9.11 9.38
C SER A 101 9.69 7.74 9.23
N ALA A 102 8.41 7.73 8.88
CA ALA A 102 7.56 6.55 8.77
C ALA A 102 6.31 6.92 7.97
N THR A 103 5.50 5.94 7.60
CA THR A 103 4.20 6.21 6.98
C THR A 103 3.23 6.79 8.00
N GLN A 104 3.07 8.10 8.00
CA GLN A 104 2.20 8.82 8.94
C GLN A 104 0.71 8.67 8.58
N TRP A 105 0.39 8.64 7.30
CA TRP A 105 -0.96 8.42 6.78
C TRP A 105 -0.92 7.76 5.40
N THR A 106 -2.01 7.10 5.07
CA THR A 106 -2.27 6.55 3.74
C THR A 106 -3.63 7.03 3.27
N SER A 107 -3.75 7.48 2.03
CA SER A 107 -5.00 7.96 1.47
C SER A 107 -5.31 7.36 0.11
N ALA A 108 -6.61 7.25 -0.19
CA ALA A 108 -7.14 6.88 -1.50
C ALA A 108 -8.27 7.87 -1.88
N ILE A 109 -8.28 8.30 -3.14
CA ILE A 109 -9.26 9.27 -3.63
C ILE A 109 -10.16 8.59 -4.65
N ASP A 110 -11.46 8.56 -4.37
CA ASP A 110 -12.51 8.18 -5.32
C ASP A 110 -12.94 9.44 -6.07
N LEU A 111 -12.42 9.60 -7.28
CA LEU A 111 -12.68 10.77 -8.11
C LEU A 111 -14.14 10.79 -8.63
N THR A 112 -14.71 9.60 -8.85
CA THR A 112 -16.09 9.48 -9.35
C THR A 112 -17.10 9.96 -8.32
N ASN A 113 -16.95 9.51 -7.07
CA ASN A 113 -17.86 9.86 -5.99
C ASN A 113 -17.37 11.08 -5.18
N ARG A 114 -16.23 11.67 -5.54
CA ARG A 114 -15.63 12.83 -4.86
C ARG A 114 -15.41 12.58 -3.37
N ARG A 115 -14.77 11.45 -3.02
CA ARG A 115 -14.50 11.04 -1.65
C ARG A 115 -13.02 10.85 -1.42
N VAL A 116 -12.54 11.32 -0.28
CA VAL A 116 -11.17 11.09 0.20
C VAL A 116 -11.23 10.12 1.36
N TYR A 117 -10.60 8.96 1.20
CA TYR A 117 -10.46 7.97 2.25
C TYR A 117 -9.05 8.01 2.82
N TYR A 118 -8.92 7.82 4.12
CA TYR A 118 -7.61 7.80 4.74
C TYR A 118 -7.58 6.96 6.02
N LYS A 119 -6.39 6.53 6.37
CA LYS A 119 -6.00 5.97 7.66
C LYS A 119 -4.68 6.60 8.09
N THR A 120 -4.31 6.46 9.35
CA THR A 120 -3.07 7.02 9.91
C THR A 120 -2.26 5.95 10.62
N ALA A 121 -1.02 6.26 10.99
CA ALA A 121 -0.17 5.38 11.79
C ALA A 121 -0.80 4.99 13.15
N TYR A 122 -1.66 5.86 13.69
CA TYR A 122 -2.29 5.68 15.01
C TYR A 122 -3.70 5.11 14.94
N ASN A 123 -4.34 5.15 13.76
CA ASN A 123 -5.71 4.67 13.59
C ASN A 123 -5.90 4.08 12.19
N ASN A 124 -5.94 2.76 12.13
CA ASN A 124 -6.11 1.99 10.90
C ASN A 124 -7.56 1.91 10.40
N THR A 125 -8.53 2.46 11.15
CA THR A 125 -9.90 2.56 10.68
C THR A 125 -9.96 3.48 9.47
N ILE A 126 -10.54 3.01 8.37
CA ILE A 126 -10.73 3.83 7.15
C ILE A 126 -11.78 4.89 7.45
N ARG A 127 -11.38 6.15 7.30
CA ARG A 127 -12.24 7.33 7.42
C ARG A 127 -12.49 7.93 6.06
N CYS A 128 -13.63 8.59 5.90
CA CYS A 128 -14.07 9.16 4.63
C CYS A 128 -14.45 10.63 4.81
N ILE A 129 -13.96 11.48 3.90
CA ILE A 129 -14.42 12.85 3.72
C ILE A 129 -15.21 12.87 2.41
N ASP A 130 -16.51 13.18 2.48
CA ASP A 130 -17.37 13.35 1.31
C ASP A 130 -17.29 14.80 0.83
N LEU A 131 -16.56 15.03 -0.26
CA LEU A 131 -16.38 16.37 -0.81
C LEU A 131 -17.65 16.90 -1.49
N ALA A 132 -18.58 16.01 -1.85
CA ALA A 132 -19.84 16.42 -2.45
C ALA A 132 -20.77 17.14 -1.47
N GLY A 133 -20.61 16.90 -0.16
CA GLY A 133 -21.34 17.60 0.90
C GLY A 133 -20.79 18.98 1.27
N ILE A 134 -19.66 19.40 0.68
CA ILE A 134 -19.00 20.67 1.02
C ILE A 134 -19.35 21.74 -0.02
N ASP A 135 -19.98 22.81 0.42
CA ASP A 135 -20.15 24.01 -0.41
C ASP A 135 -18.90 24.89 -0.34
N PHE A 136 -17.95 24.62 -1.25
CA PHE A 136 -16.66 25.34 -1.29
C PHE A 136 -16.79 26.84 -1.58
N GLY A 137 -17.96 27.29 -2.08
CA GLY A 137 -18.24 28.71 -2.30
C GLY A 137 -18.59 29.45 -1.01
N LYS A 138 -19.04 28.74 0.01
CA LYS A 138 -19.49 29.32 1.30
C LYS A 138 -18.63 28.89 2.50
N THR A 139 -17.95 27.73 2.38
CA THR A 139 -17.15 27.19 3.48
C THR A 139 -15.81 27.90 3.55
N ALA A 140 -15.55 28.56 4.68
CA ALA A 140 -14.24 29.15 4.96
C ALA A 140 -13.16 28.04 5.08
N TYR A 141 -11.91 28.42 4.86
CA TYR A 141 -10.77 27.50 5.09
C TYR A 141 -10.78 26.99 6.53
N GLN A 142 -10.64 25.68 6.68
CA GLN A 142 -10.57 25.00 7.97
C GLN A 142 -9.37 24.06 7.97
N SER A 143 -8.74 23.91 9.14
CA SER A 143 -7.66 22.96 9.37
C SER A 143 -8.02 22.09 10.55
N HIS A 144 -8.03 20.79 10.35
CA HIS A 144 -8.33 19.79 11.37
C HIS A 144 -7.20 18.75 11.45
N PRO A 145 -6.82 18.29 12.65
CA PRO A 145 -5.89 17.18 12.77
C PRO A 145 -6.52 15.92 12.19
N LEU A 146 -5.73 15.09 11.52
CA LEU A 146 -6.18 13.78 11.02
C LEU A 146 -6.62 12.85 12.15
N ASP A 147 -5.93 12.93 13.30
CA ASP A 147 -6.27 12.22 14.52
C ASP A 147 -6.42 13.23 15.67
N PRO A 148 -7.65 13.54 16.12
CA PRO A 148 -7.88 14.33 17.34
C PRO A 148 -7.28 13.63 18.57
N LYS A 149 -7.26 12.28 18.55
CA LYS A 149 -6.59 11.43 19.54
C LYS A 149 -5.77 10.38 18.80
N ARG A 150 -4.56 10.10 19.31
CA ARG A 150 -3.69 9.04 18.76
C ARG A 150 -4.08 7.68 19.37
N GLU A 151 -5.29 7.22 19.05
CA GLU A 151 -5.87 6.00 19.61
C GLU A 151 -6.42 5.12 18.49
N GLN A 152 -6.08 3.82 18.54
CA GLN A 152 -6.67 2.81 17.68
C GLN A 152 -7.93 2.24 18.33
N PRO A 153 -9.13 2.43 17.76
CA PRO A 153 -10.33 1.72 18.20
C PRO A 153 -10.16 0.22 18.05
N VAL A 154 -10.52 -0.53 19.09
CA VAL A 154 -10.50 -1.99 19.09
C VAL A 154 -11.89 -2.51 19.37
N GLU A 155 -12.46 -3.24 18.43
CA GLU A 155 -13.71 -3.98 18.63
C GLU A 155 -13.41 -5.28 19.37
N ARG A 156 -14.12 -5.51 20.47
CA ARG A 156 -14.03 -6.76 21.23
C ARG A 156 -15.15 -7.70 20.79
N ILE A 157 -14.76 -8.85 20.25
CA ILE A 157 -15.70 -9.88 19.83
C ILE A 157 -15.95 -10.80 21.03
N ALA A 158 -17.22 -10.91 21.42
CA ALA A 158 -17.64 -11.92 22.41
C ALA A 158 -17.57 -13.32 21.75
N VAL A 159 -16.90 -14.25 22.42
CA VAL A 159 -16.90 -15.65 22.03
C VAL A 159 -18.03 -16.30 22.82
N PRO A 160 -19.08 -16.89 22.16
CA PRO A 160 -20.12 -17.62 22.87
C PRO A 160 -19.51 -18.85 23.53
N GLU A 161 -20.03 -19.19 24.74
CA GLU A 161 -19.68 -20.43 25.47
C GLU A 161 -20.14 -21.68 24.74
#